data_d321265c991219ea66179c5d40e486ee
#
_entry.id   d321265c991219ea66179c5d40e486ee
#
_cell.length_a   1.000
_cell.length_b   1.000
_cell.length_c   1.000
_cell.angle_alpha   90.00
_cell.angle_beta   90.00
_cell.angle_gamma   90.00
#
_symmetry.space_group_name_H-M   'P 1'
#
loop_
_entity.id
_entity.type
_entity.pdbx_description
1 polymer ?
#
loop_
_entity_poly.entity_id
_entity_poly.type
_entity_poly.pdbx_seq_one_letter_code
_entity_poly.pdbx_strand_id
1 'polypeptide(L)'
;MRKPLLPVVTIALAATLSGCITVTAPPTAVDPTVPGQPPASSSVDDDTAEPTPAKPAAADPTDAPATLRALTCEQLRTAPLGNGTERYNGYADPIRLVDGMWSGEDGTVVHLQQPCAIGDLTGDEAADALAPVLMDGGGTGKFWQVVMYGNIDGQPVYVTMVDIGDRTPVESISISSRQATVVYLTRPEDASSAEVAVRRTAVYRLSGSRLVEVSHTDTPYTP
;
A
#
# COMPACT_ATOMS: atom_id res chain seq x y z
N MET A 1 27.58 54.35 9.08
CA MET A 1 26.88 53.09 8.75
C MET A 1 26.93 52.21 9.97
N ARG A 2 25.79 52.07 10.69
CA ARG A 2 25.71 51.30 11.94
C ARG A 2 25.06 49.93 11.63
N LYS A 3 25.76 48.82 11.94
CA LYS A 3 25.24 47.47 11.81
C LYS A 3 24.30 47.15 12.98
N PRO A 4 23.12 46.58 12.78
CA PRO A 4 22.29 46.09 13.89
C PRO A 4 22.79 44.72 14.36
N LEU A 5 22.92 44.58 15.68
CA LEU A 5 23.17 43.32 16.38
C LEU A 5 21.85 42.57 16.51
N LEU A 6 21.82 41.29 16.10
CA LEU A 6 20.72 40.37 16.32
C LEU A 6 20.85 39.69 17.68
N PRO A 7 19.77 39.49 18.43
CA PRO A 7 19.81 38.76 19.70
C PRO A 7 19.87 37.24 19.45
N VAL A 8 20.76 36.62 20.17
CA VAL A 8 20.84 35.12 20.30
C VAL A 8 19.76 34.66 21.27
N VAL A 9 18.84 33.88 20.79
CA VAL A 9 17.85 33.16 21.64
C VAL A 9 18.39 31.81 21.99
N THR A 10 18.71 31.60 23.23
CA THR A 10 19.13 30.31 23.77
C THR A 10 17.86 29.52 24.22
N ILE A 11 17.56 28.43 23.54
CA ILE A 11 16.46 27.52 23.94
C ILE A 11 17.07 26.41 24.82
N ALA A 12 16.66 26.38 26.07
CA ALA A 12 17.01 25.32 27.02
C ALA A 12 16.13 24.07 26.75
N LEU A 13 16.77 22.93 26.51
CA LEU A 13 16.13 21.63 26.41
C LEU A 13 15.94 21.07 27.81
N ALA A 14 14.70 20.87 28.24
CA ALA A 14 14.36 20.10 29.43
C ALA A 14 14.08 18.65 29.03
N ALA A 15 14.93 17.74 29.47
CA ALA A 15 14.73 16.30 29.36
C ALA A 15 13.92 15.83 30.58
N THR A 16 12.77 15.21 30.36
CA THR A 16 12.03 14.45 31.36
C THR A 16 12.14 12.97 31.06
N LEU A 17 12.81 12.27 31.94
CA LEU A 17 12.89 10.82 32.03
C LEU A 17 11.67 10.28 32.82
N SER A 18 11.34 9.03 32.53
CA SER A 18 10.73 8.04 33.43
C SER A 18 9.33 7.56 33.07
N GLY A 19 9.27 6.27 32.83
CA GLY A 19 8.04 5.47 32.78
C GLY A 19 8.32 4.02 32.45
N CYS A 20 8.92 3.25 33.39
CA CYS A 20 8.94 1.79 33.30
C CYS A 20 7.52 1.26 33.53
N ILE A 21 6.94 0.57 32.56
CA ILE A 21 5.74 -0.23 32.78
C ILE A 21 6.13 -1.70 32.77
N THR A 22 6.05 -2.31 33.94
CA THR A 22 6.17 -3.76 34.16
C THR A 22 4.90 -4.44 33.66
N VAL A 23 5.03 -5.31 32.66
CA VAL A 23 3.95 -6.19 32.21
C VAL A 23 3.99 -7.46 33.06
N THR A 24 2.95 -7.65 33.88
CA THR A 24 2.70 -8.87 34.63
C THR A 24 1.96 -9.86 33.75
N ALA A 25 2.49 -11.05 33.57
CA ALA A 25 1.86 -12.16 32.87
C ALA A 25 0.73 -12.79 33.71
N PRO A 26 -0.40 -13.21 33.13
CA PRO A 26 -1.43 -13.97 33.83
C PRO A 26 -1.06 -15.46 33.95
N PRO A 27 -1.55 -16.14 34.97
CA PRO A 27 -1.18 -17.53 35.28
C PRO A 27 -1.94 -18.54 34.41
N THR A 28 -1.24 -19.62 34.12
CA THR A 28 -1.71 -20.87 33.51
C THR A 28 -2.80 -21.53 34.37
N ALA A 29 -3.92 -21.85 33.79
CA ALA A 29 -4.92 -22.69 34.42
C ALA A 29 -4.90 -24.11 33.82
N VAL A 30 -4.88 -25.07 34.70
CA VAL A 30 -4.77 -26.50 34.54
C VAL A 30 -6.05 -27.16 34.02
N ASP A 31 -5.83 -28.22 33.24
CA ASP A 31 -6.76 -29.22 32.76
C ASP A 31 -7.35 -30.07 33.94
N PRO A 32 -8.61 -30.51 33.90
CA PRO A 32 -8.90 -31.80 34.45
C PRO A 32 -9.59 -32.75 33.47
N THR A 33 -8.95 -33.83 33.25
CA THR A 33 -9.33 -35.17 32.82
C THR A 33 -10.73 -35.60 33.27
N VAL A 34 -11.51 -36.16 32.33
CA VAL A 34 -12.69 -36.97 32.62
C VAL A 34 -12.56 -38.33 31.99
N PRO A 35 -12.79 -39.45 32.71
CA PRO A 35 -13.06 -40.75 32.11
C PRO A 35 -14.51 -41.16 32.31
N GLY A 36 -15.08 -41.87 31.36
CA GLY A 36 -16.37 -42.54 31.58
C GLY A 36 -17.07 -43.03 30.30
N GLN A 37 -16.80 -44.27 29.95
CA GLN A 37 -17.51 -45.14 29.05
C GLN A 37 -18.24 -46.23 29.89
N PRO A 38 -19.01 -47.17 29.33
CA PRO A 38 -20.14 -47.27 28.43
C PRO A 38 -21.30 -48.10 29.11
N PRO A 39 -22.04 -49.02 28.52
CA PRO A 39 -22.60 -49.35 27.22
C PRO A 39 -24.14 -49.58 27.25
N ALA A 40 -24.76 -49.82 26.14
CA ALA A 40 -25.79 -50.87 26.04
C ALA A 40 -26.34 -51.03 24.63
N SER A 41 -26.43 -52.26 24.27
CA SER A 41 -26.88 -52.90 23.07
C SER A 41 -28.40 -52.92 22.90
N SER A 42 -28.75 -53.34 21.69
CA SER A 42 -29.98 -54.06 21.17
C SER A 42 -30.92 -53.10 20.45
N SER A 43 -31.49 -53.48 19.36
CA SER A 43 -31.76 -54.77 18.68
C SER A 43 -32.18 -54.49 17.23
N VAL A 44 -31.92 -55.48 16.43
CA VAL A 44 -32.34 -55.80 15.08
C VAL A 44 -33.80 -55.45 14.82
N ASP A 45 -34.07 -54.81 13.66
CA ASP A 45 -35.20 -55.23 12.81
C ASP A 45 -34.79 -54.99 11.34
N ASP A 46 -34.89 -56.08 10.63
CA ASP A 46 -34.71 -56.37 9.24
C ASP A 46 -35.86 -55.74 8.46
N ASP A 47 -35.63 -54.86 7.53
CA ASP A 47 -36.56 -54.60 6.45
C ASP A 47 -35.78 -54.27 5.16
N THR A 48 -35.73 -55.27 4.32
CA THR A 48 -35.13 -55.30 3.00
C THR A 48 -35.93 -54.40 2.05
N ALA A 49 -35.45 -53.24 1.81
CA ALA A 49 -35.84 -52.41 0.64
C ALA A 49 -34.64 -52.17 -0.24
N GLU A 50 -34.66 -52.76 -1.40
CA GLU A 50 -33.70 -52.59 -2.49
C GLU A 50 -33.57 -51.11 -2.89
N PRO A 51 -32.39 -50.48 -2.82
CA PRO A 51 -32.26 -49.13 -3.27
C PRO A 51 -32.17 -49.06 -4.79
N THR A 52 -33.18 -48.48 -5.39
CA THR A 52 -33.17 -47.99 -6.77
C THR A 52 -31.94 -47.11 -6.97
N PRO A 53 -31.10 -47.31 -8.02
CA PRO A 53 -29.95 -46.46 -8.27
C PRO A 53 -30.42 -45.05 -8.58
N ALA A 54 -30.15 -44.14 -7.67
CA ALA A 54 -30.32 -42.72 -7.89
C ALA A 54 -29.41 -42.29 -9.06
N LYS A 55 -30.02 -41.74 -10.09
CA LYS A 55 -29.35 -41.07 -11.20
C LYS A 55 -28.41 -40.00 -10.62
N PRO A 56 -27.10 -39.96 -11.00
CA PRO A 56 -26.23 -38.92 -10.55
C PRO A 56 -26.84 -37.56 -10.92
N ALA A 57 -27.13 -36.75 -9.92
CA ALA A 57 -27.45 -35.34 -10.14
C ALA A 57 -26.24 -34.71 -10.86
N ALA A 58 -26.48 -34.14 -12.02
CA ALA A 58 -25.48 -33.37 -12.72
C ALA A 58 -25.04 -32.26 -11.76
N ALA A 59 -23.76 -32.26 -11.41
CA ALA A 59 -23.17 -31.15 -10.66
C ALA A 59 -23.42 -29.87 -11.44
N ASP A 60 -24.02 -28.92 -10.76
CA ASP A 60 -24.27 -27.58 -11.30
C ASP A 60 -22.87 -26.93 -11.65
N PRO A 61 -22.62 -26.44 -12.86
CA PRO A 61 -21.31 -25.92 -13.26
C PRO A 61 -21.03 -24.51 -12.70
N THR A 62 -21.59 -24.14 -11.54
CA THR A 62 -21.61 -22.75 -11.04
C THR A 62 -20.54 -22.45 -9.98
N ASP A 63 -19.61 -23.35 -9.67
CA ASP A 63 -18.54 -23.12 -8.69
C ASP A 63 -17.13 -23.16 -9.34
N ALA A 64 -16.96 -22.49 -10.46
CA ALA A 64 -15.63 -22.05 -10.83
C ALA A 64 -15.27 -20.86 -9.92
N PRO A 65 -14.10 -20.86 -9.22
CA PRO A 65 -13.70 -19.72 -8.41
C PRO A 65 -13.69 -18.48 -9.28
N ALA A 66 -14.38 -17.43 -8.84
CA ALA A 66 -14.41 -16.15 -9.54
C ALA A 66 -12.96 -15.68 -9.70
N THR A 67 -12.48 -15.66 -10.93
CA THR A 67 -11.12 -15.17 -11.22
C THR A 67 -11.09 -13.70 -10.83
N LEU A 68 -10.29 -13.34 -9.82
CA LEU A 68 -10.14 -11.96 -9.39
C LEU A 68 -9.68 -11.13 -10.60
N ARG A 69 -10.51 -10.16 -10.98
CA ARG A 69 -10.19 -9.30 -12.12
C ARG A 69 -9.05 -8.37 -11.75
N ALA A 70 -7.91 -8.49 -12.43
CA ALA A 70 -6.77 -7.59 -12.22
C ALA A 70 -7.13 -6.13 -12.55
N LEU A 71 -6.52 -5.18 -11.84
CA LEU A 71 -6.56 -3.77 -12.20
C LEU A 71 -5.84 -3.54 -13.53
N THR A 72 -6.14 -2.42 -14.15
CA THR A 72 -5.45 -1.94 -15.36
C THR A 72 -4.94 -0.52 -15.13
N CYS A 73 -3.84 -0.16 -15.79
CA CYS A 73 -3.32 1.20 -15.70
C CYS A 73 -4.30 2.25 -16.25
N GLU A 74 -5.17 1.87 -17.16
CA GLU A 74 -6.20 2.77 -17.71
C GLU A 74 -7.23 3.17 -16.65
N GLN A 75 -7.63 2.24 -15.76
CA GLN A 75 -8.56 2.55 -14.67
C GLN A 75 -8.01 3.63 -13.72
N LEU A 76 -6.68 3.74 -13.57
CA LEU A 76 -6.07 4.72 -12.68
C LEU A 76 -6.25 6.16 -13.18
N ARG A 77 -6.50 6.37 -14.47
CA ARG A 77 -6.70 7.69 -15.06
C ARG A 77 -7.95 8.41 -14.55
N THR A 78 -8.86 7.67 -13.95
CA THR A 78 -10.09 8.21 -13.37
C THR A 78 -10.24 7.86 -11.89
N ALA A 79 -9.26 7.18 -11.32
CA ALA A 79 -9.27 6.76 -9.92
C ALA A 79 -9.09 7.96 -8.98
N PRO A 80 -9.70 7.93 -7.80
CA PRO A 80 -9.48 8.97 -6.79
C PRO A 80 -8.10 8.82 -6.14
N LEU A 81 -7.48 9.95 -5.81
CA LEU A 81 -6.36 10.01 -4.89
C LEU A 81 -6.89 10.41 -3.51
N GLY A 82 -6.59 9.60 -2.51
CA GLY A 82 -7.22 9.66 -1.20
C GLY A 82 -8.52 8.85 -1.14
N ASN A 83 -8.95 8.57 0.08
CA ASN A 83 -10.24 7.94 0.40
C ASN A 83 -10.78 8.54 1.72
N GLY A 84 -11.87 8.00 2.25
CA GLY A 84 -12.46 8.49 3.51
C GLY A 84 -11.57 8.34 4.75
N THR A 85 -10.52 7.53 4.69
CA THR A 85 -9.61 7.23 5.80
C THR A 85 -8.21 7.79 5.55
N GLU A 86 -7.65 7.56 4.35
CA GLU A 86 -6.29 7.96 3.98
C GLU A 86 -6.34 9.16 3.03
N ARG A 87 -5.78 10.28 3.47
CA ARG A 87 -5.77 11.54 2.72
C ARG A 87 -4.59 11.59 1.76
N TYR A 88 -4.83 12.10 0.57
CA TYR A 88 -3.76 12.43 -0.35
C TYR A 88 -3.25 13.85 -0.07
N ASN A 89 -1.96 14.00 0.25
CA ASN A 89 -1.29 15.30 0.53
C ASN A 89 -2.05 16.23 1.48
N GLY A 90 -2.83 15.69 2.42
CA GLY A 90 -3.58 16.50 3.39
C GLY A 90 -4.90 17.08 2.86
N TYR A 91 -5.27 16.85 1.60
CA TYR A 91 -6.59 17.23 1.09
C TYR A 91 -7.69 16.55 1.90
N ALA A 92 -8.69 17.32 2.31
CA ALA A 92 -9.76 16.81 3.15
C ALA A 92 -10.62 15.77 2.43
N ASP A 93 -10.87 16.01 1.15
CA ASP A 93 -11.67 15.15 0.29
C ASP A 93 -10.78 14.43 -0.74
N PRO A 94 -11.16 13.23 -1.17
CA PRO A 94 -10.49 12.55 -2.27
C PRO A 94 -10.57 13.38 -3.55
N ILE A 95 -9.44 13.56 -4.22
CA ILE A 95 -9.40 14.24 -5.52
C ILE A 95 -9.60 13.22 -6.64
N ARG A 96 -10.47 13.51 -7.60
CA ARG A 96 -10.72 12.62 -8.74
C ARG A 96 -9.92 13.06 -9.94
N LEU A 97 -9.17 12.12 -10.49
CA LEU A 97 -8.50 12.35 -11.77
C LEU A 97 -9.52 12.28 -12.92
N VAL A 98 -9.33 13.15 -13.89
CA VAL A 98 -10.02 13.12 -15.18
C VAL A 98 -8.95 13.00 -16.25
N ASP A 99 -8.95 11.89 -16.98
CA ASP A 99 -7.90 11.55 -17.95
C ASP A 99 -6.48 11.61 -17.39
N GLY A 100 -6.31 11.22 -16.13
CA GLY A 100 -5.03 11.23 -15.43
C GLY A 100 -4.63 12.61 -14.90
N MET A 101 -5.52 13.58 -14.90
CA MET A 101 -5.26 14.94 -14.41
C MET A 101 -6.27 15.41 -13.37
N TRP A 102 -5.82 16.28 -12.48
CA TRP A 102 -6.68 17.08 -11.61
C TRP A 102 -6.06 18.47 -11.45
N SER A 103 -6.93 19.49 -11.33
CA SER A 103 -6.52 20.87 -11.05
C SER A 103 -7.33 21.41 -9.88
N GLY A 104 -6.63 21.88 -8.85
CA GLY A 104 -7.20 22.51 -7.67
C GLY A 104 -7.48 24.00 -7.89
N GLU A 105 -8.36 24.56 -7.04
CA GLU A 105 -8.66 26.00 -7.05
C GLU A 105 -7.47 26.86 -6.62
N ASP A 106 -6.53 26.29 -5.88
CA ASP A 106 -5.26 26.89 -5.44
C ASP A 106 -4.19 26.93 -6.55
N GLY A 107 -4.52 26.46 -7.74
CA GLY A 107 -3.58 26.36 -8.87
C GLY A 107 -2.69 25.12 -8.84
N THR A 108 -2.84 24.24 -7.85
CA THR A 108 -2.14 22.95 -7.84
C THR A 108 -2.66 22.06 -8.97
N VAL A 109 -1.76 21.41 -9.69
CA VAL A 109 -2.08 20.42 -10.71
C VAL A 109 -1.46 19.09 -10.33
N VAL A 110 -2.22 18.02 -10.47
CA VAL A 110 -1.78 16.66 -10.23
C VAL A 110 -1.90 15.86 -11.52
N HIS A 111 -0.83 15.18 -11.90
CA HIS A 111 -0.76 14.37 -13.11
C HIS A 111 -0.37 12.94 -12.77
N LEU A 112 -1.20 11.98 -13.15
CA LEU A 112 -0.79 10.59 -13.20
C LEU A 112 0.28 10.41 -14.29
N GLN A 113 1.36 9.75 -13.94
CA GLN A 113 2.51 9.55 -14.84
C GLN A 113 2.66 8.09 -15.22
N GLN A 114 3.53 7.83 -16.20
CA GLN A 114 4.01 6.50 -16.52
C GLN A 114 5.41 6.31 -15.92
N PRO A 115 5.84 5.05 -15.71
CA PRO A 115 5.15 3.78 -15.93
C PRO A 115 4.19 3.41 -14.79
N CYS A 116 3.19 2.57 -15.08
CA CYS A 116 2.34 1.91 -14.09
C CYS A 116 2.71 0.43 -13.98
N ALA A 117 2.59 -0.16 -12.80
CA ALA A 117 2.79 -1.59 -12.56
C ALA A 117 1.57 -2.22 -11.90
N ILE A 118 1.27 -3.46 -12.29
CA ILE A 118 0.17 -4.25 -11.76
C ILE A 118 0.75 -5.53 -11.15
N GLY A 119 0.34 -5.88 -9.94
CA GLY A 119 0.77 -7.08 -9.22
C GLY A 119 0.28 -7.11 -7.78
N ASP A 120 0.29 -8.26 -7.15
CA ASP A 120 -0.13 -8.43 -5.76
C ASP A 120 0.93 -7.86 -4.79
N LEU A 121 0.55 -6.80 -4.07
CA LEU A 121 1.35 -6.19 -2.99
C LEU A 121 0.77 -6.48 -1.62
N THR A 122 -0.55 -6.68 -1.53
CA THR A 122 -1.27 -6.94 -0.29
C THR A 122 -1.13 -8.39 0.18
N GLY A 123 -0.97 -9.32 -0.74
CA GLY A 123 -0.87 -10.75 -0.49
C GLY A 123 -2.23 -11.44 -0.46
N ASP A 124 -3.25 -10.83 -1.05
CA ASP A 124 -4.61 -11.34 -1.16
C ASP A 124 -4.91 -12.00 -2.52
N GLU A 125 -3.87 -12.17 -3.36
CA GLU A 125 -3.93 -12.70 -4.72
C GLU A 125 -4.62 -11.78 -5.73
N ALA A 126 -5.22 -10.67 -5.30
CA ALA A 126 -5.72 -9.65 -6.20
C ALA A 126 -4.56 -8.76 -6.71
N ALA A 127 -4.54 -8.51 -8.00
CA ALA A 127 -3.50 -7.67 -8.58
C ALA A 127 -3.78 -6.19 -8.31
N ASP A 128 -3.00 -5.59 -7.42
CA ASP A 128 -2.97 -4.18 -7.07
C ASP A 128 -2.28 -3.33 -8.16
N ALA A 129 -2.24 -2.02 -7.98
CA ALA A 129 -1.57 -1.12 -8.91
C ALA A 129 -0.68 -0.09 -8.20
N LEU A 130 0.45 0.21 -8.83
CA LEU A 130 1.32 1.34 -8.50
C LEU A 130 1.49 2.25 -9.70
N ALA A 131 1.45 3.55 -9.47
CA ALA A 131 1.75 4.53 -10.51
C ALA A 131 2.41 5.78 -9.92
N PRO A 132 3.31 6.45 -10.67
CA PRO A 132 3.84 7.73 -10.26
C PRO A 132 2.77 8.82 -10.46
N VAL A 133 2.85 9.81 -9.59
CA VAL A 133 2.06 11.04 -9.66
C VAL A 133 2.99 12.23 -9.54
N LEU A 134 2.82 13.21 -10.40
CA LEU A 134 3.50 14.50 -10.32
C LEU A 134 2.54 15.55 -9.78
N MET A 135 2.92 16.19 -8.68
CA MET A 135 2.21 17.35 -8.13
C MET A 135 2.99 18.64 -8.42
N ASP A 136 2.30 19.58 -9.03
CA ASP A 136 2.80 20.90 -9.39
C ASP A 136 1.97 21.96 -8.68
N GLY A 137 2.54 22.63 -7.70
CA GLY A 137 1.89 23.71 -6.94
C GLY A 137 2.00 25.10 -7.59
N GLY A 138 2.28 25.20 -8.90
CA GLY A 138 2.42 26.46 -9.64
C GLY A 138 3.76 27.18 -9.43
N GLY A 139 4.64 26.63 -8.58
CA GLY A 139 5.99 27.14 -8.35
C GLY A 139 7.07 26.43 -9.19
N THR A 140 8.31 26.49 -8.73
CA THR A 140 9.45 25.82 -9.40
C THR A 140 9.59 24.36 -8.99
N GLY A 141 8.96 23.91 -7.90
CA GLY A 141 8.98 22.53 -7.42
C GLY A 141 8.05 21.62 -8.24
N LYS A 142 8.52 20.42 -8.50
CA LYS A 142 7.80 19.36 -9.19
C LYS A 142 7.91 18.10 -8.35
N PHE A 143 6.92 17.85 -7.49
CA PHE A 143 6.97 16.80 -6.48
C PHE A 143 6.46 15.48 -7.05
N TRP A 144 7.30 14.47 -6.99
CA TRP A 144 6.99 13.13 -7.47
C TRP A 144 6.64 12.22 -6.31
N GLN A 145 5.60 11.44 -6.50
CA GLN A 145 5.07 10.50 -5.54
C GLN A 145 4.77 9.19 -6.25
N VAL A 146 4.79 8.08 -5.53
CA VAL A 146 4.28 6.80 -6.02
C VAL A 146 3.04 6.46 -5.22
N VAL A 147 1.90 6.33 -5.90
CA VAL A 147 0.62 6.00 -5.29
C VAL A 147 0.30 4.52 -5.47
N MET A 148 -0.33 3.94 -4.46
CA MET A 148 -0.79 2.57 -4.44
C MET A 148 -2.32 2.51 -4.43
N TYR A 149 -2.85 1.68 -5.29
CA TYR A 149 -4.25 1.29 -5.31
C TYR A 149 -4.39 -0.20 -5.03
N GLY A 150 -5.19 -0.56 -4.04
CA GLY A 150 -5.63 -1.93 -3.81
C GLY A 150 -6.74 -2.30 -4.79
N ASN A 151 -6.82 -3.57 -5.11
CA ASN A 151 -7.85 -4.12 -5.98
C ASN A 151 -9.04 -4.60 -5.14
N ILE A 152 -10.11 -3.87 -5.15
CA ILE A 152 -11.37 -4.28 -4.52
C ILE A 152 -12.39 -4.57 -5.62
N ASP A 153 -12.69 -5.84 -5.84
CA ASP A 153 -13.65 -6.28 -6.85
C ASP A 153 -13.36 -5.74 -8.27
N GLY A 154 -12.09 -5.65 -8.64
CA GLY A 154 -11.66 -5.13 -9.94
C GLY A 154 -11.72 -3.59 -10.05
N GLN A 155 -11.87 -2.89 -8.91
CA GLN A 155 -11.87 -1.43 -8.84
C GLN A 155 -10.64 -0.92 -8.08
N PRO A 156 -9.96 0.15 -8.56
CA PRO A 156 -8.85 0.75 -7.87
C PRO A 156 -9.34 1.56 -6.65
N VAL A 157 -8.89 1.18 -5.48
CA VAL A 157 -9.14 1.89 -4.23
C VAL A 157 -7.81 2.42 -3.70
N TYR A 158 -7.71 3.73 -3.50
CA TYR A 158 -6.51 4.35 -2.96
C TYR A 158 -6.14 3.75 -1.59
N VAL A 159 -4.89 3.33 -1.45
CA VAL A 159 -4.36 2.78 -0.19
C VAL A 159 -3.41 3.77 0.48
N THR A 160 -2.39 4.22 -0.26
CA THR A 160 -1.34 5.08 0.29
C THR A 160 -0.50 5.68 -0.83
N MET A 161 0.43 6.54 -0.44
CA MET A 161 1.51 7.03 -1.30
C MET A 161 2.84 7.04 -0.57
N VAL A 162 3.92 7.13 -1.32
CA VAL A 162 5.24 7.52 -0.83
C VAL A 162 5.73 8.72 -1.64
N ASP A 163 6.24 9.73 -0.94
CA ASP A 163 6.89 10.88 -1.54
C ASP A 163 8.34 10.49 -1.91
N ILE A 164 8.71 10.68 -3.17
CA ILE A 164 10.07 10.39 -3.66
C ILE A 164 10.86 11.67 -3.97
N GLY A 165 10.25 12.85 -3.84
CA GLY A 165 10.91 14.13 -3.80
C GLY A 165 10.62 15.09 -4.97
N ASP A 166 11.33 16.19 -4.95
CA ASP A 166 11.24 17.23 -5.98
C ASP A 166 12.12 16.89 -7.19
N ARG A 167 11.54 16.93 -8.39
CA ARG A 167 12.22 16.64 -9.67
C ARG A 167 12.90 15.28 -9.70
N THR A 168 12.20 14.27 -9.24
CA THR A 168 12.65 12.87 -9.16
C THR A 168 11.85 11.97 -10.12
N PRO A 169 12.00 12.14 -11.44
CA PRO A 169 11.19 11.39 -12.41
C PRO A 169 11.41 9.89 -12.26
N VAL A 170 10.31 9.15 -12.30
CA VAL A 170 10.31 7.70 -12.23
C VAL A 170 10.57 7.12 -13.62
N GLU A 171 11.56 6.22 -13.71
CA GLU A 171 11.95 5.54 -14.94
C GLU A 171 11.23 4.19 -15.09
N SER A 172 11.09 3.43 -14.00
CA SER A 172 10.38 2.15 -14.02
C SER A 172 9.78 1.79 -12.68
N ILE A 173 8.70 1.00 -12.72
CA ILE A 173 8.09 0.35 -11.57
C ILE A 173 7.84 -1.10 -11.94
N SER A 174 8.09 -2.01 -11.01
CA SER A 174 7.71 -3.41 -11.11
C SER A 174 7.23 -3.94 -9.77
N ILE A 175 6.34 -4.94 -9.80
CA ILE A 175 5.82 -5.62 -8.63
C ILE A 175 6.13 -7.10 -8.75
N SER A 176 6.77 -7.66 -7.74
CA SER A 176 7.08 -9.09 -7.65
C SER A 176 7.25 -9.52 -6.20
N SER A 177 6.75 -10.69 -5.84
CA SER A 177 6.89 -11.26 -4.49
C SER A 177 6.42 -10.29 -3.38
N ARG A 178 5.34 -9.57 -3.60
CA ARG A 178 4.78 -8.55 -2.71
C ARG A 178 5.75 -7.41 -2.39
N GLN A 179 6.60 -7.10 -3.33
CA GLN A 179 7.51 -5.97 -3.27
C GLN A 179 7.35 -5.13 -4.53
N ALA A 180 7.48 -3.83 -4.36
CA ALA A 180 7.57 -2.90 -5.48
C ALA A 180 9.03 -2.46 -5.64
N THR A 181 9.57 -2.57 -6.84
CA THR A 181 10.84 -1.95 -7.20
C THR A 181 10.55 -0.72 -8.02
N VAL A 182 11.02 0.43 -7.56
CA VAL A 182 10.87 1.74 -8.22
C VAL A 182 12.25 2.26 -8.58
N VAL A 183 12.45 2.57 -9.86
CA VAL A 183 13.68 3.20 -10.34
C VAL A 183 13.38 4.65 -10.69
N TYR A 184 14.12 5.57 -10.11
CA TYR A 184 13.92 7.00 -10.32
C TYR A 184 15.23 7.78 -10.28
N LEU A 185 15.21 8.95 -10.86
CA LEU A 185 16.35 9.85 -10.84
C LEU A 185 16.26 10.79 -9.63
N THR A 186 17.36 10.97 -8.93
CA THR A 186 17.43 11.81 -7.73
C THR A 186 18.79 12.48 -7.61
N ARG A 187 19.03 13.08 -6.45
CA ARG A 187 20.28 13.74 -6.09
C ARG A 187 20.98 12.97 -4.99
N PRO A 188 22.31 13.11 -4.84
CA PRO A 188 22.98 12.74 -3.60
C PRO A 188 22.35 13.45 -2.40
N GLU A 189 22.33 12.82 -1.25
CA GLU A 189 21.68 13.38 -0.04
C GLU A 189 22.28 14.71 0.42
N ASP A 190 23.57 14.91 0.14
CA ASP A 190 24.34 16.11 0.49
C ASP A 190 24.44 17.14 -0.65
N ALA A 191 23.79 16.89 -1.78
CA ALA A 191 23.88 17.77 -2.94
C ALA A 191 23.10 19.07 -2.74
N SER A 192 23.78 20.20 -2.93
CA SER A 192 23.18 21.54 -2.97
C SER A 192 22.59 21.91 -4.35
N SER A 193 22.90 21.13 -5.38
CA SER A 193 22.44 21.34 -6.76
C SER A 193 21.01 20.83 -6.98
N ALA A 194 20.28 21.52 -7.85
CA ALA A 194 18.97 21.03 -8.32
C ALA A 194 19.11 19.94 -9.41
N GLU A 195 20.32 19.63 -9.83
CA GLU A 195 20.61 18.69 -10.90
C GLU A 195 20.55 17.25 -10.37
N VAL A 196 19.85 16.37 -11.09
CA VAL A 196 19.81 14.94 -10.79
C VAL A 196 21.11 14.29 -11.29
N ALA A 197 21.76 13.53 -10.40
CA ALA A 197 23.03 12.87 -10.69
C ALA A 197 23.05 11.41 -10.20
N VAL A 198 21.95 10.92 -9.68
CA VAL A 198 21.80 9.57 -9.13
C VAL A 198 20.60 8.90 -9.74
N ARG A 199 20.75 7.66 -10.18
CA ARG A 199 19.65 6.73 -10.43
C ARG A 199 19.52 5.84 -9.22
N ARG A 200 18.39 5.96 -8.52
CA ARG A 200 18.04 5.13 -7.35
C ARG A 200 17.12 4.00 -7.77
N THR A 201 17.47 2.79 -7.36
CA THR A 201 16.60 1.62 -7.39
C THR A 201 16.15 1.33 -5.96
N ALA A 202 14.93 1.68 -5.62
CA ALA A 202 14.37 1.50 -4.28
C ALA A 202 13.35 0.36 -4.26
N VAL A 203 13.36 -0.43 -3.20
CA VAL A 203 12.42 -1.53 -2.97
C VAL A 203 11.50 -1.17 -1.83
N TYR A 204 10.20 -1.28 -2.07
CA TYR A 204 9.15 -0.98 -1.11
C TYR A 204 8.33 -2.22 -0.77
N ARG A 205 7.79 -2.25 0.44
CA ARG A 205 6.78 -3.21 0.89
C ARG A 205 5.61 -2.48 1.49
N LEU A 206 4.43 -3.08 1.37
CA LEU A 206 3.28 -2.64 2.16
C LEU A 206 3.45 -3.15 3.60
N SER A 207 3.36 -2.22 4.57
CA SER A 207 3.39 -2.51 6.01
C SER A 207 2.22 -1.79 6.67
N GLY A 208 1.20 -2.56 7.06
CA GLY A 208 -0.11 -1.97 7.38
C GLY A 208 -0.68 -1.23 6.16
N SER A 209 -1.00 0.05 6.32
CA SER A 209 -1.49 0.90 5.23
C SER A 209 -0.40 1.77 4.58
N ARG A 210 0.89 1.46 4.75
CA ARG A 210 1.98 2.31 4.25
C ARG A 210 2.95 1.55 3.37
N LEU A 211 3.40 2.17 2.28
CA LEU A 211 4.57 1.73 1.54
C LEU A 211 5.82 2.17 2.31
N VAL A 212 6.63 1.18 2.71
CA VAL A 212 7.88 1.40 3.45
C VAL A 212 9.04 0.95 2.58
N GLU A 213 10.03 1.82 2.41
CA GLU A 213 11.28 1.46 1.75
C GLU A 213 12.04 0.46 2.63
N VAL A 214 12.41 -0.68 2.04
CA VAL A 214 13.17 -1.74 2.73
C VAL A 214 14.62 -1.76 2.34
N SER A 215 14.95 -1.25 1.15
CA SER A 215 16.32 -1.09 0.67
C SER A 215 16.36 -0.19 -0.55
N HIS A 216 17.54 0.38 -0.83
CA HIS A 216 17.83 0.99 -2.12
C HIS A 216 19.29 0.78 -2.55
N THR A 217 19.54 1.02 -3.83
CA THR A 217 20.88 1.07 -4.42
C THR A 217 20.96 2.29 -5.32
N ASP A 218 22.02 3.04 -5.17
CA ASP A 218 22.31 4.22 -5.97
C ASP A 218 23.41 3.94 -6.99
N THR A 219 23.20 4.42 -8.20
CA THR A 219 24.20 4.41 -9.27
C THR A 219 24.36 5.82 -9.86
N PRO A 220 25.58 6.23 -10.26
CA PRO A 220 25.77 7.52 -10.92
C PRO A 220 24.90 7.62 -12.18
N TYR A 221 24.29 8.80 -12.37
CA TYR A 221 23.53 9.13 -13.55
C TYR A 221 24.15 10.36 -14.23
N THR A 222 24.39 10.25 -15.52
CA THR A 222 24.82 11.36 -16.39
C THR A 222 23.77 11.49 -17.49
N PRO A 223 23.13 12.67 -17.67
CA PRO A 223 22.13 12.93 -18.70
C PRO A 223 22.65 12.73 -20.12
#